data_6ade8e12bcd7ae8095eed23214ccf4b0
#
_entry.id   6ade8e12bcd7ae8095eed23214ccf4b0
#
_cell.length_a   1.000
_cell.length_b   1.000
_cell.length_c   1.000
_cell.angle_alpha   90.00
_cell.angle_beta   90.00
_cell.angle_gamma   90.00
#
_symmetry.space_group_name_H-M   'P 1'
#
loop_
_entity.id
_entity.type
_entity.pdbx_description
1 polymer ?
#
loop_
_entity_poly.entity_id
_entity_poly.type
_entity_poly.pdbx_seq_one_letter_code
_entity_poly.pdbx_strand_id
1 'polypeptide(L)'
;MKTFRKERLSNLILEELSKLIARELEFDEILVTLTYADISVKMETVQVGVSVIPSDKSEAALKILQKARPELQYLLVKKLSIRHVPEIKFENDSGYEDAAGIEKSLMKDKNILDEE
;
A
#
# COMPACT_ATOMS: atom_id res chain seq x y z
N MET A 1 5.98 1.58 23.61
CA MET A 1 4.76 2.40 23.62
C MET A 1 4.55 3.12 22.33
N LYS A 2 5.52 3.94 21.93
CA LYS A 2 5.39 4.68 20.69
C LYS A 2 5.28 3.74 19.48
N THR A 3 6.10 2.71 19.47
CA THR A 3 6.08 1.74 18.40
C THR A 3 4.72 1.06 18.31
N PHE A 4 4.21 0.72 19.47
CA PHE A 4 2.92 0.07 19.58
C PHE A 4 1.82 0.96 19.04
N ARG A 5 1.90 2.25 19.35
CA ARG A 5 0.92 3.22 18.90
C ARG A 5 0.99 3.41 17.39
N LYS A 6 2.21 3.48 16.85
CA LYS A 6 2.39 3.59 15.41
C LYS A 6 1.83 2.36 14.70
N GLU A 7 2.07 1.21 15.26
CA GLU A 7 1.58 -0.04 14.69
C GLU A 7 0.07 -0.05 14.61
N ARG A 8 -0.56 0.41 15.68
CA ARG A 8 -2.03 0.45 15.72
C ARG A 8 -2.56 1.42 14.68
N LEU A 9 -1.92 2.59 14.57
CA LEU A 9 -2.35 3.57 13.60
C LEU A 9 -2.12 3.07 12.18
N SER A 10 -1.00 2.40 11.94
CA SER A 10 -0.74 1.82 10.63
C SER A 10 -1.82 0.83 10.23
N ASN A 11 -2.18 -0.05 11.15
CA ASN A 11 -3.20 -1.06 10.87
C ASN A 11 -4.56 -0.40 10.64
N LEU A 12 -4.87 0.61 11.43
CA LEU A 12 -6.14 1.31 11.27
C LEU A 12 -6.22 2.02 9.93
N ILE A 13 -5.14 2.70 9.54
CA ILE A 13 -5.09 3.37 8.27
C ILE A 13 -5.25 2.36 7.13
N LEU A 14 -4.54 1.26 7.22
CA LEU A 14 -4.59 0.24 6.18
C LEU A 14 -6.02 -0.30 6.03
N GLU A 15 -6.64 -0.60 7.14
CA GLU A 15 -7.98 -1.16 7.11
C GLU A 15 -9.00 -0.16 6.56
N GLU A 16 -8.98 1.05 7.08
CA GLU A 16 -9.97 2.04 6.66
C GLU A 16 -9.74 2.53 5.24
N LEU A 17 -8.48 2.69 4.87
CA LEU A 17 -8.17 3.12 3.52
C LEU A 17 -8.55 2.05 2.50
N SER A 18 -8.37 0.79 2.85
CA SER A 18 -8.79 -0.30 1.97
C SER A 18 -10.29 -0.25 1.72
N LYS A 19 -11.06 0.01 2.78
CA LYS A 19 -12.51 0.12 2.64
C LYS A 19 -12.90 1.31 1.78
N LEU A 20 -12.22 2.43 1.96
CA LEU A 20 -12.49 3.62 1.19
C LEU A 20 -12.22 3.40 -0.29
N ILE A 21 -11.09 2.78 -0.60
CA ILE A 21 -10.74 2.51 -1.99
C ILE A 21 -11.75 1.58 -2.63
N ALA A 22 -12.16 0.54 -1.90
CA ALA A 22 -13.14 -0.40 -2.43
C ALA A 22 -14.46 0.28 -2.71
N ARG A 23 -14.82 1.28 -1.90
CA ARG A 23 -16.09 1.97 -2.05
C ARG A 23 -16.03 3.07 -3.10
N GLU A 24 -14.93 3.81 -3.16
CA GLU A 24 -14.85 5.02 -3.96
C GLU A 24 -14.28 4.81 -5.35
N LEU A 25 -13.54 3.74 -5.58
CA LEU A 25 -12.85 3.54 -6.83
C LEU A 25 -13.26 2.23 -7.47
N GLU A 26 -13.17 2.22 -8.80
CA GLU A 26 -13.42 1.01 -9.58
C GLU A 26 -12.18 0.68 -10.38
N PHE A 27 -11.79 -0.58 -10.36
CA PHE A 27 -10.66 -1.06 -11.14
C PHE A 27 -11.15 -2.18 -12.06
N ASP A 28 -11.13 -1.90 -13.36
CA ASP A 28 -11.64 -2.83 -14.35
C ASP A 28 -10.69 -4.01 -14.52
N GLU A 29 -11.16 -5.20 -14.13
CA GLU A 29 -10.38 -6.43 -14.30
C GLU A 29 -8.98 -6.33 -13.69
N ILE A 30 -8.87 -5.54 -12.62
CA ILE A 30 -7.62 -5.39 -11.90
C ILE A 30 -7.90 -5.61 -10.42
N LEU A 31 -7.08 -6.43 -9.79
CA LEU A 31 -7.17 -6.63 -8.34
C LEU A 31 -6.14 -5.74 -7.67
N VAL A 32 -6.62 -4.82 -6.85
CA VAL A 32 -5.76 -3.88 -6.13
C VAL A 32 -5.88 -4.18 -4.64
N THR A 33 -4.75 -4.45 -4.00
CA THR A 33 -4.72 -4.77 -2.59
C THR A 33 -3.69 -3.88 -1.89
N LEU A 34 -4.06 -3.34 -0.75
CA LEU A 34 -3.11 -2.61 0.08
C LEU A 34 -2.40 -3.61 0.97
N THR A 35 -1.08 -3.59 0.96
CA THR A 35 -0.30 -4.62 1.61
C THR A 35 0.33 -4.18 2.91
N TYR A 36 0.66 -2.90 3.05
CA TYR A 36 1.22 -2.39 4.29
C TYR A 36 1.02 -0.88 4.37
N ALA A 37 1.17 -0.36 5.58
CA ALA A 37 1.17 1.06 5.81
C ALA A 37 2.35 1.34 6.73
N ASP A 38 3.29 2.14 6.26
CA ASP A 38 4.52 2.42 6.98
C ASP A 38 4.57 3.91 7.31
N ILE A 39 4.39 4.25 8.58
CA ILE A 39 4.33 5.64 9.03
C ILE A 39 5.74 6.13 9.31
N SER A 40 6.05 7.32 8.82
CA SER A 40 7.37 7.92 9.03
C SER A 40 7.62 8.19 10.52
N VAL A 41 8.89 8.35 10.85
CA VAL A 41 9.30 8.55 12.24
C VAL A 41 8.56 9.73 12.86
N LYS A 42 8.43 10.82 12.11
CA LYS A 42 7.75 12.01 12.60
C LYS A 42 6.24 11.96 12.38
N MET A 43 5.75 10.86 11.86
CA MET A 43 4.33 10.65 11.62
C MET A 43 3.74 11.69 10.66
N GLU A 44 4.56 12.16 9.73
CA GLU A 44 4.14 13.14 8.74
C GLU A 44 3.61 12.48 7.47
N THR A 45 4.12 11.32 7.14
CA THR A 45 3.69 10.61 5.94
C THR A 45 3.47 9.14 6.26
N VAL A 46 2.68 8.50 5.42
CA VAL A 46 2.49 7.06 5.51
C VAL A 46 2.66 6.48 4.10
N GLN A 47 3.62 5.58 3.97
CA GLN A 47 3.83 4.87 2.71
C GLN A 47 2.89 3.67 2.69
N VAL A 48 2.05 3.62 1.69
CA VAL A 48 1.07 2.54 1.57
C VAL A 48 1.46 1.68 0.38
N GLY A 49 1.75 0.42 0.66
CA GLY A 49 2.12 -0.52 -0.39
C GLY A 49 0.90 -1.02 -1.12
N VAL A 50 1.01 -1.07 -2.45
CA VAL A 50 -0.10 -1.46 -3.31
C VAL A 50 0.35 -2.64 -4.17
N SER A 51 -0.40 -3.72 -4.10
CA SER A 51 -0.18 -4.88 -4.94
C SER A 51 -1.25 -4.92 -6.02
N VAL A 52 -0.84 -5.11 -7.26
CA VAL A 52 -1.75 -5.06 -8.40
C VAL A 52 -1.62 -6.35 -9.21
N ILE A 53 -2.74 -6.96 -9.51
CA ILE A 53 -2.79 -8.16 -10.34
C ILE A 53 -3.75 -7.90 -11.49
N PRO A 54 -3.33 -8.06 -12.74
CA PRO A 54 -1.99 -8.44 -13.20
C PRO A 54 -0.99 -7.30 -13.02
N SER A 55 0.27 -7.65 -12.86
CA SER A 55 1.29 -6.68 -12.50
C SER A 55 1.57 -5.66 -13.60
N ASP A 56 1.27 -5.99 -14.85
CA ASP A 56 1.48 -5.03 -15.94
C ASP A 56 0.47 -3.89 -15.88
N LYS A 57 -0.50 -3.96 -14.98
CA LYS A 57 -1.46 -2.88 -14.76
C LYS A 57 -1.11 -2.02 -13.57
N SER A 58 0.05 -2.26 -12.94
CA SER A 58 0.43 -1.55 -11.73
C SER A 58 0.50 -0.04 -11.95
N GLU A 59 1.10 0.37 -13.04
CA GLU A 59 1.27 1.79 -13.31
C GLU A 59 -0.08 2.47 -13.47
N ALA A 60 -0.97 1.85 -14.21
CA ALA A 60 -2.30 2.42 -14.41
C ALA A 60 -3.06 2.52 -13.09
N ALA A 61 -2.98 1.46 -12.28
CA ALA A 61 -3.66 1.45 -11.00
C ALA A 61 -3.11 2.53 -10.07
N LEU A 62 -1.79 2.67 -10.05
CA LEU A 62 -1.17 3.69 -9.20
C LEU A 62 -1.57 5.10 -9.63
N LYS A 63 -1.70 5.32 -10.93
CA LYS A 63 -2.14 6.63 -11.40
C LYS A 63 -3.55 6.94 -10.91
N ILE A 64 -4.42 5.95 -10.94
CA ILE A 64 -5.78 6.14 -10.44
C ILE A 64 -5.75 6.47 -8.95
N LEU A 65 -4.95 5.74 -8.18
CA LEU A 65 -4.85 5.98 -6.75
C LEU A 65 -4.27 7.35 -6.45
N GLN A 66 -3.22 7.74 -7.17
CA GLN A 66 -2.59 9.03 -6.94
C GLN A 66 -3.52 10.17 -7.29
N LYS A 67 -4.30 9.98 -8.33
CA LYS A 67 -5.28 11.00 -8.71
C LYS A 67 -6.36 11.13 -7.66
N ALA A 68 -6.75 10.03 -7.05
CA ALA A 68 -7.79 10.03 -6.04
C ALA A 68 -7.25 10.34 -4.64
N ARG A 69 -5.95 10.44 -4.49
CA ARG A 69 -5.33 10.59 -3.17
C ARG A 69 -5.89 11.76 -2.35
N PRO A 70 -6.06 12.96 -2.92
CA PRO A 70 -6.59 14.05 -2.10
C PRO A 70 -7.97 13.75 -1.51
N GLU A 71 -8.82 13.15 -2.30
CA GLU A 71 -10.15 12.78 -1.82
C GLU A 71 -10.06 11.68 -0.78
N LEU A 72 -9.23 10.69 -1.03
CA LEU A 72 -9.05 9.59 -0.09
C LEU A 72 -8.48 10.11 1.23
N GLN A 73 -7.54 11.04 1.15
CA GLN A 73 -6.96 11.64 2.33
C GLN A 73 -8.04 12.36 3.15
N TYR A 74 -8.86 13.13 2.48
CA TYR A 74 -9.93 13.87 3.12
C TYR A 74 -10.89 12.92 3.82
N LEU A 75 -11.31 11.87 3.12
CA LEU A 75 -12.25 10.91 3.68
C LEU A 75 -11.64 10.15 4.84
N LEU A 76 -10.35 9.84 4.73
CA LEU A 76 -9.67 9.13 5.81
C LEU A 76 -9.59 9.99 7.06
N VAL A 77 -9.28 11.26 6.89
CA VAL A 77 -9.24 12.19 8.02
C VAL A 77 -10.58 12.22 8.73
N LYS A 78 -11.65 12.31 7.96
CA LYS A 78 -12.99 12.33 8.54
C LYS A 78 -13.31 11.02 9.24
N LYS A 79 -12.91 9.91 8.63
CA LYS A 79 -13.23 8.60 9.16
C LYS A 79 -12.51 8.34 10.48
N LEU A 80 -11.25 8.70 10.56
CA LEU A 80 -10.44 8.40 11.73
C LEU A 80 -10.70 9.34 12.89
N SER A 81 -11.11 10.57 12.59
CA SER A 81 -11.42 11.56 13.63
C SER A 81 -10.28 11.74 14.63
N ILE A 82 -9.05 11.67 14.16
CA ILE A 82 -7.91 11.93 15.01
C ILE A 82 -7.28 13.25 14.62
N ARG A 83 -6.48 13.79 15.53
CA ARG A 83 -5.95 15.13 15.35
C ARG A 83 -5.06 15.25 14.13
N HIS A 84 -4.23 14.24 13.92
CA HIS A 84 -3.25 14.31 12.84
C HIS A 84 -3.22 12.97 12.11
N VAL A 85 -3.50 13.01 10.82
CA VAL A 85 -3.42 11.84 9.95
C VAL A 85 -2.26 12.04 9.00
N PRO A 86 -1.30 11.11 8.97
CA PRO A 86 -0.16 11.25 8.06
C PRO A 86 -0.61 11.35 6.61
N GLU A 87 0.17 12.04 5.82
CA GLU A 87 -0.12 12.19 4.40
C GLU A 87 0.11 10.86 3.68
N ILE A 88 -0.88 10.42 2.93
CA ILE A 88 -0.82 9.16 2.22
C ILE A 88 0.10 9.27 1.01
N LYS A 89 0.97 8.28 0.84
CA LYS A 89 1.78 8.13 -0.36
C LYS A 89 1.71 6.68 -0.78
N PHE A 90 1.31 6.47 -2.02
CA PHE A 90 1.18 5.13 -2.55
C PHE A 90 2.46 4.71 -3.25
N GLU A 91 2.80 3.45 -3.10
CA GLU A 91 3.95 2.89 -3.81
C GLU A 91 3.63 1.46 -4.20
N ASN A 92 4.22 1.03 -5.28
CA ASN A 92 3.99 -0.31 -5.79
C ASN A 92 4.73 -1.32 -4.92
N ASP A 93 3.99 -2.25 -4.34
CA ASP A 93 4.60 -3.33 -3.59
C ASP A 93 4.66 -4.56 -4.48
N SER A 94 5.77 -4.72 -5.16
CA SER A 94 6.00 -5.86 -6.03
C SER A 94 6.78 -6.95 -5.32
N GLY A 95 6.88 -6.85 -3.99
CA GLY A 95 7.65 -7.83 -3.24
C GLY A 95 7.17 -9.24 -3.46
N TYR A 96 5.87 -9.43 -3.45
CA TYR A 96 5.31 -10.73 -3.68
C TYR A 96 5.59 -11.20 -5.10
N GLU A 97 5.39 -10.29 -6.05
CA GLU A 97 5.71 -10.56 -7.45
C GLU A 97 7.18 -10.78 -7.62
N ASP A 98 7.96 -9.92 -6.98
CA ASP A 98 9.40 -10.03 -7.03
C ASP A 98 9.85 -11.35 -6.44
N ALA A 99 9.23 -11.77 -5.36
CA ALA A 99 9.56 -13.05 -4.76
C ALA A 99 9.28 -14.18 -5.72
N ALA A 100 8.13 -14.13 -6.39
CA ALA A 100 7.81 -15.13 -7.38
C ALA A 100 8.75 -15.05 -8.57
N GLY A 101 9.03 -13.82 -9.01
CA GLY A 101 9.96 -13.61 -10.09
C GLY A 101 11.35 -14.01 -9.70
N ILE A 102 11.72 -13.71 -8.48
CA ILE A 102 13.02 -14.10 -7.97
C ILE A 102 13.09 -15.60 -7.83
N GLU A 103 12.01 -16.22 -7.46
CA GLU A 103 11.99 -17.66 -7.40
C GLU A 103 12.24 -18.26 -8.76
N LYS A 104 11.62 -17.68 -9.76
CA LYS A 104 11.90 -18.08 -11.12
C LYS A 104 13.34 -17.79 -11.45
N SER A 105 13.78 -16.61 -11.00
CA SER A 105 15.14 -16.22 -11.20
C SER A 105 16.08 -16.96 -10.31
N LEU A 106 15.68 -17.18 -9.10
CA LEU A 106 16.49 -17.91 -8.14
C LEU A 106 16.50 -19.34 -8.44
N MET A 107 15.43 -19.77 -8.94
CA MET A 107 15.51 -21.09 -9.51
C MET A 107 16.48 -21.03 -10.62
N LYS A 108 16.82 -19.83 -10.98
CA LYS A 108 17.95 -19.62 -11.84
C LYS A 108 19.09 -19.08 -11.07
N ASP A 109 18.89 -18.19 -10.20
CA ASP A 109 19.98 -17.71 -9.40
C ASP A 109 19.77 -17.99 -8.00
N LYS A 110 19.03 -18.08 -7.32
CA LYS A 110 18.97 -18.11 -6.17
C LYS A 110 19.14 -18.13 -5.61
N ASN A 111 18.57 -17.92 -5.78
CA ASN A 111 18.69 -17.67 -5.13
C ASN A 111 18.68 -17.16 -4.53
N ILE A 112 18.56 -16.99 -4.52
CA ILE A 112 18.75 -16.43 -3.83
C ILE A 112 18.57 -16.39 -3.04
N LEU A 113 18.15 -16.85 -2.99
CA LEU A 113 18.24 -16.79 -2.18
C LEU A 113 18.64 -17.09 -1.74
N ASP A 114 18.51 -17.50 -2.18
CA ASP A 114 19.13 -17.70 -1.93
C ASP A 114 19.63 -17.48 -1.78
N GLU A 115 19.46 -17.41 -2.19
CA GLU A 115 20.11 -17.25 -2.27
C GLU A 115 20.44 -16.75 -2.02
N GLU A 116 20.16 -16.87 -2.22
CA GLU A 116 20.61 -16.57 -2.20
C GLU A 116 20.99 -16.42 -2.07
#